data_b526206f8856dc0b8710db6a8f79cc2d
#
_entry.id   b526206f8856dc0b8710db6a8f79cc2d
#
_cell.length_a   1.000
_cell.length_b   1.000
_cell.length_c   1.000
_cell.angle_alpha   90.00
_cell.angle_beta   90.00
_cell.angle_gamma   90.00
#
_symmetry.space_group_name_H-M   'P 1'
#
loop_
_entity.id
_entity.type
_entity.pdbx_description
1 polymer ?
#
loop_
_entity_poly.entity_id
_entity_poly.type
_entity_poly.pdbx_seq_one_letter_code
_entity_poly.pdbx_strand_id
1 'polypeptide(L)'
;SSDVCSSDLRIRDGYGINEHIIEAAAADGIQTIVTCDNGIAAISQIALAKELGLEVIITDHHDIQTNEETGEDLTPPADVIVNPKRRDSRYPWPEICGAMVAFKLVGALYEAYGISSKEWLELLELAAIATVGDVMKLKDENRIVVKEGLKRLAVTGNPGLKSLIYKNALDPANISAYHIGFVLGPCLNASGRDRKS
;
A
#
# COMPACT_ATOMS: atom_id res chain seq x y z
N SER A 1 21.45 -1.58 6.67
CA SER A 1 20.36 -2.48 7.10
C SER A 1 19.08 -1.66 7.11
N SER A 2 18.16 -1.97 6.23
CA SER A 2 16.84 -1.36 6.23
C SER A 2 15.97 -2.13 7.21
N ASP A 3 15.84 -1.63 8.43
CA ASP A 3 14.90 -2.19 9.38
C ASP A 3 13.49 -1.69 9.04
N VAL A 4 12.72 -2.52 8.38
CA VAL A 4 11.29 -2.29 8.17
C VAL A 4 10.56 -2.73 9.44
N CYS A 5 10.27 -1.79 10.32
CA CYS A 5 9.48 -2.01 11.51
C CYS A 5 8.00 -1.72 11.20
N SER A 6 7.17 -2.73 11.00
CA SER A 6 5.78 -2.48 10.58
C SER A 6 4.68 -3.03 11.47
N SER A 7 4.94 -3.95 12.41
CA SER A 7 3.84 -4.67 13.05
C SER A 7 3.56 -4.34 14.50
N ASP A 8 4.54 -3.89 15.27
CA ASP A 8 4.36 -3.65 16.69
C ASP A 8 3.81 -2.25 17.03
N LEU A 9 3.84 -1.36 16.06
CA LEU A 9 3.45 0.04 16.18
C LEU A 9 1.92 0.24 16.26
N ARG A 10 1.13 -0.60 15.59
CA ARG A 10 -0.35 -0.45 15.57
C ARG A 10 -1.02 -0.55 16.94
N ILE A 11 -0.44 -1.27 17.88
CA ILE A 11 -1.02 -1.47 19.22
C ILE A 11 -0.66 -0.31 20.16
N ARG A 12 0.53 0.26 20.01
CA ARG A 12 1.00 1.38 20.85
C ARG A 12 0.62 2.74 20.32
N ASP A 13 0.69 2.93 19.02
CA ASP A 13 0.70 4.26 18.39
C ASP A 13 -0.54 4.56 17.55
N GLY A 14 -1.50 3.63 17.43
CA GLY A 14 -2.73 3.83 16.66
C GLY A 14 -2.55 3.59 15.16
N TYR A 15 -3.49 4.11 14.38
CA TYR A 15 -3.54 3.94 12.92
C TYR A 15 -2.85 5.12 12.24
N GLY A 16 -1.93 4.84 11.31
CA GLY A 16 -1.27 5.85 10.50
C GLY A 16 0.13 6.23 11.01
N ILE A 17 0.70 7.25 10.38
CA ILE A 17 1.98 7.85 10.80
C ILE A 17 1.73 8.80 11.96
N ASN A 18 2.55 8.72 13.01
CA ASN A 18 2.46 9.59 14.18
C ASN A 18 3.82 10.21 14.53
N GLU A 19 3.80 11.23 15.40
CA GLU A 19 4.97 12.02 15.78
C GLU A 19 6.06 11.16 16.42
N HIS A 20 5.69 10.25 17.32
CA HIS A 20 6.63 9.38 18.00
C HIS A 20 7.43 8.48 17.02
N ILE A 21 6.78 7.96 15.96
CA ILE A 21 7.46 7.16 14.92
C ILE A 21 8.46 8.02 14.16
N ILE A 22 8.10 9.26 13.86
CA ILE A 22 8.94 10.20 13.12
C ILE A 22 10.16 10.61 13.96
N GLU A 23 9.94 10.93 15.24
CA GLU A 23 11.02 11.28 16.18
C GLU A 23 11.99 10.11 16.38
N ALA A 24 11.45 8.90 16.53
CA ALA A 24 12.27 7.68 16.64
C ALA A 24 13.10 7.44 15.38
N ALA A 25 12.49 7.56 14.19
CA ALA A 25 13.19 7.42 12.92
C ALA A 25 14.33 8.44 12.78
N ALA A 26 14.09 9.70 13.14
CA ALA A 26 15.12 10.74 13.12
C ALA A 26 16.25 10.43 14.12
N ALA A 27 15.93 9.97 15.33
CA ALA A 27 16.91 9.60 16.35
C ALA A 27 17.78 8.40 15.92
N ASP A 28 17.20 7.46 15.18
CA ASP A 28 17.89 6.30 14.62
C ASP A 28 18.72 6.64 13.36
N GLY A 29 18.74 7.90 12.93
CA GLY A 29 19.52 8.36 11.78
C GLY A 29 18.92 7.99 10.42
N ILE A 30 17.63 7.68 10.38
CA ILE A 30 16.89 7.50 9.12
C ILE A 30 16.90 8.83 8.37
N GLN A 31 17.09 8.77 7.07
CA GLN A 31 17.13 9.96 6.21
C GLN A 31 15.85 10.14 5.39
N THR A 32 15.22 9.04 5.00
CA THR A 32 14.05 9.06 4.12
C THR A 32 12.92 8.21 4.67
N ILE A 33 11.73 8.76 4.73
CA ILE A 33 10.48 8.04 5.03
C ILE A 33 9.69 7.86 3.75
N VAL A 34 9.29 6.63 3.47
CA VAL A 34 8.35 6.31 2.39
C VAL A 34 7.08 5.75 3.00
N THR A 35 5.95 6.40 2.78
CA THR A 35 4.66 5.87 3.23
C THR A 35 4.03 5.00 2.14
N CYS A 36 3.22 4.04 2.55
CA CYS A 36 2.42 3.22 1.65
C CYS A 36 1.01 3.11 2.18
N ASP A 37 0.02 3.47 1.35
CA ASP A 37 -1.40 3.45 1.72
C ASP A 37 -1.72 4.38 2.91
N ASN A 38 -0.97 5.46 3.03
CA ASN A 38 -0.99 6.35 4.18
C ASN A 38 -0.25 7.65 3.88
N GLY A 39 -0.56 8.70 4.66
CA GLY A 39 0.24 9.91 4.72
C GLY A 39 -0.42 11.15 4.14
N ILE A 40 -1.37 11.03 3.21
CA ILE A 40 -1.96 12.20 2.53
C ILE A 40 -2.71 13.14 3.49
N ALA A 41 -3.26 12.61 4.58
CA ALA A 41 -3.97 13.37 5.60
C ALA A 41 -3.07 13.78 6.79
N ALA A 42 -1.82 13.32 6.85
CA ALA A 42 -0.90 13.50 7.99
C ALA A 42 -0.10 14.80 7.89
N ILE A 43 -0.79 15.94 7.72
CA ILE A 43 -0.15 17.24 7.42
C ILE A 43 0.84 17.66 8.51
N SER A 44 0.42 17.62 9.79
CA SER A 44 1.27 18.02 10.92
C SER A 44 2.43 17.07 11.14
N GLN A 45 2.20 15.77 10.99
CA GLN A 45 3.23 14.76 11.17
C GLN A 45 4.33 14.88 10.09
N ILE A 46 3.91 15.11 8.85
CA ILE A 46 4.88 15.30 7.76
C ILE A 46 5.64 16.63 7.93
N ALA A 47 4.97 17.67 8.44
CA ALA A 47 5.65 18.92 8.77
C ALA A 47 6.74 18.70 9.82
N LEU A 48 6.45 17.95 10.90
CA LEU A 48 7.44 17.58 11.90
C LEU A 48 8.61 16.78 11.28
N ALA A 49 8.33 15.84 10.37
CA ALA A 49 9.38 15.09 9.69
C ALA A 49 10.31 16.01 8.90
N LYS A 50 9.75 17.02 8.24
CA LYS A 50 10.54 18.02 7.51
C LYS A 50 11.36 18.92 8.46
N GLU A 51 10.81 19.32 9.61
CA GLU A 51 11.54 20.06 10.64
C GLU A 51 12.73 19.28 11.20
N LEU A 52 12.60 17.95 11.31
CA LEU A 52 13.67 17.05 11.73
C LEU A 52 14.67 16.71 10.60
N GLY A 53 14.50 17.29 9.40
CA GLY A 53 15.41 17.14 8.28
C GLY A 53 15.23 15.84 7.49
N LEU A 54 14.11 15.11 7.67
CA LEU A 54 13.81 13.91 6.94
C LEU A 54 13.29 14.25 5.53
N GLU A 55 13.67 13.41 4.55
CA GLU A 55 13.03 13.37 3.25
C GLU A 55 11.75 12.51 3.34
N VAL A 56 10.65 12.98 2.77
CA VAL A 56 9.36 12.27 2.85
C VAL A 56 8.77 12.04 1.48
N ILE A 57 8.51 10.77 1.17
CA ILE A 57 7.83 10.32 -0.04
C ILE A 57 6.50 9.69 0.36
N ILE A 58 5.40 10.27 -0.07
CA ILE A 58 4.05 9.73 0.19
C ILE A 58 3.58 8.93 -1.02
N THR A 59 3.17 7.68 -0.80
CA THR A 59 2.39 6.89 -1.75
C THR A 59 1.05 6.54 -1.11
N ASP A 60 -0.02 7.11 -1.64
CA ASP A 60 -1.35 7.00 -1.05
C ASP A 60 -2.43 7.02 -2.13
N HIS A 61 -3.65 6.62 -1.79
CA HIS A 61 -4.81 6.62 -2.67
C HIS A 61 -6.06 7.23 -2.01
N HIS A 62 -5.94 7.62 -0.75
CA HIS A 62 -7.05 8.23 -0.02
C HIS A 62 -7.43 9.59 -0.61
N ASP A 63 -8.65 10.02 -0.33
CA ASP A 63 -9.16 11.32 -0.77
C ASP A 63 -8.36 12.45 -0.16
N ILE A 64 -8.11 13.47 -0.97
CA ILE A 64 -7.36 14.66 -0.54
C ILE A 64 -8.39 15.68 -0.02
N GLN A 65 -8.15 16.17 1.18
CA GLN A 65 -8.95 17.26 1.73
C GLN A 65 -8.76 18.52 0.90
N THR A 66 -9.82 19.29 0.79
CA THR A 66 -9.83 20.54 0.03
C THR A 66 -10.11 21.69 0.98
N ASN A 67 -9.40 22.78 0.83
CA ASN A 67 -9.73 24.01 1.51
C ASN A 67 -11.08 24.53 1.00
N GLU A 68 -12.05 24.69 1.88
CA GLU A 68 -13.43 25.10 1.53
C GLU A 68 -13.50 26.49 0.91
N GLU A 69 -12.58 27.40 1.30
CA GLU A 69 -12.57 28.79 0.83
C GLU A 69 -11.86 28.94 -0.52
N THR A 70 -10.70 28.29 -0.69
CA THR A 70 -9.87 28.44 -1.90
C THR A 70 -10.12 27.35 -2.92
N GLY A 71 -10.70 26.22 -2.49
CA GLY A 71 -10.88 25.02 -3.29
C GLY A 71 -9.57 24.30 -3.63
N GLU A 72 -8.46 24.64 -3.00
CA GLU A 72 -7.15 24.00 -3.21
C GLU A 72 -7.00 22.73 -2.40
N ASP A 73 -6.23 21.78 -2.91
CA ASP A 73 -5.92 20.54 -2.21
C ASP A 73 -5.04 20.84 -0.98
N LEU A 74 -5.46 20.33 0.17
CA LEU A 74 -4.68 20.38 1.40
C LEU A 74 -3.75 19.18 1.44
N THR A 75 -2.51 19.37 1.04
CA THR A 75 -1.50 18.32 1.01
C THR A 75 -0.40 18.55 2.04
N PRO A 76 0.15 17.48 2.64
CA PRO A 76 1.29 17.61 3.55
C PRO A 76 2.55 18.11 2.80
N PRO A 77 3.50 18.76 3.50
CA PRO A 77 4.71 19.32 2.92
C PRO A 77 5.78 18.24 2.63
N ALA A 78 5.40 17.16 1.98
CA ALA A 78 6.31 16.08 1.58
C ALA A 78 7.13 16.49 0.35
N ASP A 79 8.31 15.87 0.18
CA ASP A 79 9.17 16.10 -0.99
C ASP A 79 8.53 15.55 -2.26
N VAL A 80 7.85 14.40 -2.15
CA VAL A 80 7.12 13.75 -3.25
C VAL A 80 5.79 13.20 -2.76
N ILE A 81 4.73 13.45 -3.52
CA ILE A 81 3.40 12.86 -3.28
C ILE A 81 2.94 12.13 -4.53
N VAL A 82 2.82 10.81 -4.42
CA VAL A 82 2.23 9.93 -5.44
C VAL A 82 0.81 9.55 -4.97
N ASN A 83 -0.19 10.25 -5.50
CA ASN A 83 -1.58 9.96 -5.24
C ASN A 83 -2.39 10.19 -6.54
N PRO A 84 -3.10 9.16 -7.05
CA PRO A 84 -3.82 9.25 -8.32
C PRO A 84 -5.01 10.24 -8.27
N LYS A 85 -5.48 10.62 -7.07
CA LYS A 85 -6.62 11.53 -6.89
C LYS A 85 -6.23 13.01 -6.81
N ARG A 86 -4.94 13.35 -6.91
CA ARG A 86 -4.50 14.76 -7.01
C ARG A 86 -5.12 15.42 -8.23
N ARG A 87 -5.48 16.68 -8.13
CA ARG A 87 -6.05 17.47 -9.24
C ARG A 87 -5.13 17.57 -10.45
N ASP A 88 -3.82 17.59 -10.23
CA ASP A 88 -2.81 17.61 -11.27
C ASP A 88 -2.44 16.22 -11.80
N SER A 89 -3.03 15.16 -11.25
CA SER A 89 -2.80 13.80 -11.71
C SER A 89 -3.36 13.59 -13.12
N ARG A 90 -2.56 12.95 -13.96
CA ARG A 90 -2.96 12.50 -15.30
C ARG A 90 -3.23 11.00 -15.35
N TYR A 91 -3.28 10.36 -14.17
CA TYR A 91 -3.54 8.93 -14.11
C TYR A 91 -4.99 8.64 -14.54
N PRO A 92 -5.19 7.74 -15.52
CA PRO A 92 -6.50 7.60 -16.17
C PRO A 92 -7.58 6.97 -15.30
N TRP A 93 -7.21 6.21 -14.27
CA TRP A 93 -8.13 5.54 -13.36
C TRP A 93 -7.74 5.74 -11.90
N PRO A 94 -8.18 6.84 -11.26
CA PRO A 94 -7.75 7.19 -9.90
C PRO A 94 -8.29 6.25 -8.80
N GLU A 95 -9.29 5.43 -9.10
CA GLU A 95 -9.93 4.49 -8.16
C GLU A 95 -9.10 3.19 -8.00
N ILE A 96 -7.83 3.31 -7.62
CA ILE A 96 -6.93 2.19 -7.28
C ILE A 96 -6.61 2.19 -5.79
N CYS A 97 -6.30 1.04 -5.19
CA CYS A 97 -5.89 0.93 -3.79
C CYS A 97 -4.42 1.33 -3.58
N GLY A 98 -4.03 1.58 -2.32
CA GLY A 98 -2.66 1.95 -1.96
C GLY A 98 -1.62 0.93 -2.39
N ALA A 99 -1.91 -0.36 -2.29
CA ALA A 99 -1.04 -1.42 -2.81
C ALA A 99 -0.84 -1.35 -4.33
N MET A 100 -1.84 -0.87 -5.09
CA MET A 100 -1.69 -0.63 -6.52
C MET A 100 -0.79 0.56 -6.81
N VAL A 101 -0.85 1.61 -6.01
CA VAL A 101 0.09 2.75 -6.11
C VAL A 101 1.52 2.25 -5.87
N ALA A 102 1.74 1.47 -4.81
CA ALA A 102 3.04 0.86 -4.53
C ALA A 102 3.51 -0.08 -5.65
N PHE A 103 2.63 -0.92 -6.17
CA PHE A 103 2.93 -1.81 -7.29
C PHE A 103 3.40 -1.05 -8.53
N LYS A 104 2.75 0.07 -8.86
CA LYS A 104 3.15 0.94 -9.97
C LYS A 104 4.50 1.60 -9.73
N LEU A 105 4.75 2.06 -8.51
CA LEU A 105 6.04 2.64 -8.13
C LEU A 105 7.16 1.60 -8.28
N VAL A 106 6.95 0.36 -7.79
CA VAL A 106 7.91 -0.73 -7.96
C VAL A 106 8.17 -1.01 -9.44
N GLY A 107 7.12 -1.05 -10.26
CA GLY A 107 7.27 -1.22 -11.71
C GLY A 107 8.13 -0.13 -12.35
N ALA A 108 7.88 1.13 -12.01
CA ALA A 108 8.65 2.27 -12.51
C ALA A 108 10.13 2.23 -12.05
N LEU A 109 10.37 1.85 -10.80
CA LEU A 109 11.73 1.67 -10.27
C LEU A 109 12.47 0.53 -10.99
N TYR A 110 11.83 -0.61 -11.19
CA TYR A 110 12.43 -1.74 -11.91
C TYR A 110 12.77 -1.37 -13.35
N GLU A 111 11.90 -0.66 -14.02
CA GLU A 111 12.16 -0.14 -15.36
C GLU A 111 13.37 0.83 -15.37
N ALA A 112 13.42 1.77 -14.41
CA ALA A 112 14.52 2.72 -14.29
C ALA A 112 15.88 2.05 -14.02
N TYR A 113 15.89 0.94 -13.29
CA TYR A 113 17.08 0.15 -13.02
C TYR A 113 17.35 -0.97 -14.04
N GLY A 114 16.59 -1.06 -15.12
CA GLY A 114 16.76 -2.07 -16.16
C GLY A 114 16.42 -3.49 -15.69
N ILE A 115 15.64 -3.64 -14.62
CA ILE A 115 15.21 -4.94 -14.10
C ILE A 115 14.01 -5.44 -14.92
N SER A 116 14.00 -6.74 -15.21
CA SER A 116 12.96 -7.36 -16.02
C SER A 116 11.55 -7.16 -15.43
N SER A 117 10.60 -6.80 -16.30
CA SER A 117 9.19 -6.69 -15.90
C SER A 117 8.61 -8.00 -15.34
N LYS A 118 9.20 -9.14 -15.66
CA LYS A 118 8.78 -10.44 -15.11
C LYS A 118 8.89 -10.47 -13.57
N GLU A 119 9.89 -9.81 -13.01
CA GLU A 119 10.16 -9.83 -11.57
C GLU A 119 9.11 -9.04 -10.78
N TRP A 120 8.83 -7.80 -11.17
CA TRP A 120 7.83 -7.03 -10.45
C TRP A 120 6.39 -7.47 -10.73
N LEU A 121 6.14 -8.09 -11.90
CA LEU A 121 4.83 -8.66 -12.20
C LEU A 121 4.49 -9.87 -11.30
N GLU A 122 5.44 -10.50 -10.63
CA GLU A 122 5.15 -11.51 -9.61
C GLU A 122 4.38 -10.93 -8.42
N LEU A 123 4.54 -9.64 -8.15
CA LEU A 123 3.79 -8.94 -7.10
C LEU A 123 2.32 -8.68 -7.45
N LEU A 124 1.90 -8.97 -8.69
CA LEU A 124 0.54 -8.70 -9.16
C LEU A 124 -0.53 -9.47 -8.36
N GLU A 125 -0.20 -10.64 -7.84
CA GLU A 125 -1.11 -11.39 -6.97
C GLU A 125 -1.40 -10.64 -5.66
N LEU A 126 -0.42 -9.94 -5.10
CA LEU A 126 -0.58 -9.13 -3.89
C LEU A 126 -1.43 -7.89 -4.18
N ALA A 127 -1.18 -7.22 -5.31
CA ALA A 127 -1.97 -6.09 -5.76
C ALA A 127 -3.45 -6.48 -6.00
N ALA A 128 -3.69 -7.67 -6.56
CA ALA A 128 -5.04 -8.19 -6.75
C ALA A 128 -5.75 -8.48 -5.41
N ILE A 129 -5.04 -9.10 -4.46
CA ILE A 129 -5.57 -9.37 -3.12
C ILE A 129 -5.96 -8.05 -2.44
N ALA A 130 -5.08 -7.05 -2.47
CA ALA A 130 -5.34 -5.75 -1.87
C ALA A 130 -6.51 -5.02 -2.56
N THR A 131 -6.58 -5.04 -3.90
CA THR A 131 -7.67 -4.42 -4.66
C THR A 131 -9.04 -4.96 -4.25
N VAL A 132 -9.14 -6.27 -4.03
CA VAL A 132 -10.40 -6.90 -3.54
C VAL A 132 -10.60 -6.64 -2.06
N GLY A 133 -9.54 -6.72 -1.24
CA GLY A 133 -9.58 -6.51 0.20
C GLY A 133 -9.99 -5.09 0.60
N ASP A 134 -9.61 -4.11 -0.21
CA ASP A 134 -9.96 -2.69 -0.06
C ASP A 134 -11.29 -2.32 -0.74
N VAL A 135 -12.02 -3.32 -1.20
CA VAL A 135 -13.37 -3.19 -1.81
C VAL A 135 -13.39 -2.23 -3.00
N MET A 136 -12.30 -2.16 -3.76
CA MET A 136 -12.20 -1.29 -4.92
C MET A 136 -13.16 -1.73 -6.04
N LYS A 137 -13.67 -0.76 -6.80
CA LYS A 137 -14.54 -1.06 -7.96
C LYS A 137 -13.77 -1.87 -8.99
N LEU A 138 -14.26 -3.08 -9.31
CA LEU A 138 -13.66 -3.99 -10.31
C LEU A 138 -14.01 -3.55 -11.74
N LYS A 139 -13.58 -2.36 -12.11
CA LYS A 139 -13.70 -1.77 -13.45
C LYS A 139 -12.32 -1.42 -13.97
N ASP A 140 -12.21 -1.18 -15.25
CA ASP A 140 -11.00 -0.75 -15.93
C ASP A 140 -9.75 -1.53 -15.46
N GLU A 141 -8.71 -0.85 -15.02
CA GLU A 141 -7.46 -1.45 -14.61
C GLU A 141 -7.62 -2.43 -13.43
N ASN A 142 -8.46 -2.10 -12.43
CA ASN A 142 -8.69 -2.96 -11.28
C ASN A 142 -9.21 -4.35 -11.70
N ARG A 143 -10.09 -4.40 -12.70
CA ARG A 143 -10.60 -5.66 -13.25
C ARG A 143 -9.48 -6.48 -13.92
N ILE A 144 -8.59 -5.82 -14.64
CA ILE A 144 -7.46 -6.48 -15.30
C ILE A 144 -6.51 -7.05 -14.24
N VAL A 145 -6.15 -6.24 -13.25
CA VAL A 145 -5.26 -6.62 -12.14
C VAL A 145 -5.82 -7.80 -11.38
N VAL A 146 -7.09 -7.76 -10.98
CA VAL A 146 -7.70 -8.88 -10.24
C VAL A 146 -7.77 -10.13 -11.11
N LYS A 147 -8.14 -10.03 -12.38
CA LYS A 147 -8.20 -11.18 -13.30
C LYS A 147 -6.83 -11.84 -13.47
N GLU A 148 -5.80 -11.07 -13.75
CA GLU A 148 -4.45 -11.60 -13.98
C GLU A 148 -3.77 -12.01 -12.65
N GLY A 149 -4.03 -11.30 -11.56
CA GLY A 149 -3.55 -11.66 -10.23
C GLY A 149 -4.13 -12.98 -9.72
N LEU A 150 -5.41 -13.27 -9.98
CA LEU A 150 -6.03 -14.56 -9.64
C LEU A 150 -5.35 -15.72 -10.38
N LYS A 151 -4.97 -15.53 -11.65
CA LYS A 151 -4.23 -16.56 -12.40
C LYS A 151 -2.85 -16.83 -11.77
N ARG A 152 -2.19 -15.80 -11.27
CA ARG A 152 -0.90 -15.93 -10.57
C ARG A 152 -1.07 -16.57 -9.21
N LEU A 153 -2.10 -16.17 -8.47
CA LEU A 153 -2.42 -16.75 -7.17
C LEU A 153 -2.66 -18.26 -7.23
N ALA A 154 -3.25 -18.76 -8.33
CA ALA A 154 -3.45 -20.19 -8.57
C ALA A 154 -2.13 -20.98 -8.61
N VAL A 155 -1.04 -20.34 -8.99
CA VAL A 155 0.30 -20.96 -9.12
C VAL A 155 1.35 -20.22 -8.27
N THR A 156 0.90 -19.52 -7.25
CA THR A 156 1.75 -18.63 -6.44
C THR A 156 3.03 -19.30 -5.97
N GLY A 157 4.14 -18.56 -6.06
CA GLY A 157 5.42 -18.95 -5.46
C GLY A 157 5.52 -18.60 -3.98
N ASN A 158 4.66 -17.72 -3.49
CA ASN A 158 4.70 -17.17 -2.13
C ASN A 158 4.32 -18.24 -1.09
N PRO A 159 5.22 -18.59 -0.15
CA PRO A 159 4.96 -19.64 0.84
C PRO A 159 3.83 -19.28 1.80
N GLY A 160 3.67 -18.00 2.15
CA GLY A 160 2.60 -17.52 3.01
C GLY A 160 1.22 -17.70 2.36
N LEU A 161 1.09 -17.29 1.10
CA LEU A 161 -0.16 -17.47 0.35
C LEU A 161 -0.47 -18.96 0.11
N LYS A 162 0.52 -19.78 -0.23
CA LYS A 162 0.34 -21.23 -0.31
C LYS A 162 -0.20 -21.82 0.98
N SER A 163 0.37 -21.42 2.12
CA SER A 163 -0.06 -21.90 3.44
C SER A 163 -1.48 -21.47 3.76
N LEU A 164 -1.86 -20.23 3.44
CA LEU A 164 -3.21 -19.72 3.65
C LEU A 164 -4.24 -20.47 2.78
N ILE A 165 -3.95 -20.67 1.51
CA ILE A 165 -4.79 -21.40 0.57
C ILE A 165 -5.00 -22.84 1.09
N TYR A 166 -3.92 -23.52 1.45
CA TYR A 166 -3.98 -24.88 1.98
C TYR A 166 -4.77 -24.99 3.29
N LYS A 167 -4.49 -24.12 4.27
CA LYS A 167 -5.17 -24.15 5.58
C LYS A 167 -6.67 -23.87 5.49
N ASN A 168 -7.09 -23.10 4.50
CA ASN A 168 -8.51 -22.84 4.26
C ASN A 168 -9.16 -23.84 3.30
N ALA A 169 -8.46 -24.93 2.95
CA ALA A 169 -8.94 -25.97 2.03
C ALA A 169 -9.45 -25.41 0.70
N LEU A 170 -8.84 -24.35 0.20
CA LEU A 170 -9.18 -23.76 -1.09
C LEU A 170 -8.50 -24.56 -2.23
N ASP A 171 -9.24 -24.76 -3.31
CA ASP A 171 -8.65 -25.27 -4.55
C ASP A 171 -7.97 -24.08 -5.29
N PRO A 172 -6.64 -24.12 -5.47
CA PRO A 172 -5.91 -23.03 -6.13
C PRO A 172 -6.44 -22.70 -7.53
N ALA A 173 -6.91 -23.70 -8.27
CA ALA A 173 -7.43 -23.52 -9.62
C ALA A 173 -8.78 -22.77 -9.67
N ASN A 174 -9.52 -22.77 -8.58
CA ASN A 174 -10.85 -22.20 -8.47
C ASN A 174 -10.94 -20.99 -7.54
N ILE A 175 -9.81 -20.39 -7.18
CA ILE A 175 -9.80 -19.15 -6.38
C ILE A 175 -10.42 -18.00 -7.19
N SER A 176 -11.32 -17.27 -6.54
CA SER A 176 -12.02 -16.13 -7.12
C SER A 176 -11.91 -14.90 -6.21
N ALA A 177 -12.40 -13.74 -6.66
CA ALA A 177 -12.48 -12.55 -5.84
C ALA A 177 -13.29 -12.77 -4.54
N TYR A 178 -14.30 -13.64 -4.56
CA TYR A 178 -15.02 -14.05 -3.36
C TYR A 178 -14.09 -14.66 -2.31
N HIS A 179 -13.24 -15.60 -2.70
CA HIS A 179 -12.30 -16.23 -1.77
C HIS A 179 -11.26 -15.23 -1.23
N ILE A 180 -10.86 -14.25 -2.04
CA ILE A 180 -10.00 -13.17 -1.55
C ILE A 180 -10.74 -12.34 -0.50
N GLY A 181 -11.94 -11.85 -0.80
CA GLY A 181 -12.67 -10.93 0.06
C GLY A 181 -13.17 -11.56 1.36
N PHE A 182 -13.61 -12.83 1.32
CA PHE A 182 -14.30 -13.46 2.44
C PHE A 182 -13.51 -14.56 3.15
N VAL A 183 -12.39 -15.01 2.61
CA VAL A 183 -11.55 -16.06 3.21
C VAL A 183 -10.14 -15.55 3.46
N LEU A 184 -9.38 -15.24 2.40
CA LEU A 184 -7.98 -14.87 2.53
C LEU A 184 -7.79 -13.49 3.17
N GLY A 185 -8.59 -12.49 2.78
CA GLY A 185 -8.55 -11.13 3.33
C GLY A 185 -8.77 -11.09 4.84
N PRO A 186 -9.84 -11.70 5.38
CA PRO A 186 -10.04 -11.81 6.83
C PRO A 186 -8.87 -12.47 7.56
N CYS A 187 -8.27 -13.53 7.00
CA CYS A 187 -7.10 -14.18 7.61
C CYS A 187 -5.88 -13.25 7.65
N LEU A 188 -5.62 -12.51 6.57
CA LEU A 188 -4.53 -11.54 6.50
C LEU A 188 -4.74 -10.39 7.49
N ASN A 189 -5.97 -9.85 7.56
CA ASN A 189 -6.32 -8.79 8.49
C ASN A 189 -6.24 -9.23 9.96
N ALA A 190 -6.65 -10.46 10.27
CA ALA A 190 -6.58 -11.00 11.63
C ALA A 190 -5.14 -11.11 12.10
N SER A 191 -4.20 -11.54 11.26
CA SER A 191 -2.78 -11.67 11.61
C SER A 191 -2.13 -10.34 12.01
N GLY A 192 -2.64 -9.22 11.46
CA GLY A 192 -2.18 -7.86 11.82
C GLY A 192 -2.83 -7.29 13.08
N ARG A 193 -3.88 -7.94 13.60
CA ARG A 193 -4.64 -7.46 14.78
C ARG A 193 -4.33 -8.25 16.07
N ASP A 194 -3.75 -9.44 15.96
CA ASP A 194 -3.59 -10.36 17.09
C ASP A 194 -2.13 -10.79 17.26
N ARG A 195 -1.31 -9.89 17.80
CA ARG A 195 -0.13 -10.30 18.58
C ARG A 195 -0.38 -10.01 20.05
N LYS A 196 -1.26 -10.80 20.64
CA LYS A 196 -1.19 -11.08 22.05
C LYS A 196 -0.29 -12.30 22.25
N SER A 197 0.81 -12.05 22.94
CA SER A 197 1.83 -12.98 23.47
C SER A 197 2.88 -13.39 22.50
#